data_a00aa93e690983ab8de8065bab1bc679
#
_entry.id   a00aa93e690983ab8de8065bab1bc679
#
_cell.length_a   1.000
_cell.length_b   1.000
_cell.length_c   1.000
_cell.angle_alpha   90.00
_cell.angle_beta   90.00
_cell.angle_gamma   90.00
#
_symmetry.space_group_name_H-M   'P 1'
#
loop_
_entity.id
_entity.type
_entity.pdbx_description
1 polymer ?
#
loop_
_entity_poly.entity_id
_entity_poly.type
_entity_poly.pdbx_seq_one_letter_code
_entity_poly.pdbx_strand_id
1 'polypeptide(L)'
;MNKDLIYRAEEDILKLPSKLDYKLVLLENHEDNIILRDGKVEKMLRATSLSLAINLFLDGRDGFFYTNNLQAEAVSKFIKEAYETTRLLEPDETRTLADPSRYYKGGGPDLQNFDATFSEIDPKEKLDLLQETASEVDGTDQRIISMQTRYTDRQHQAHYLISNGFDGYEESSYCTLTSIISVEGENGQHPMDGWGESRLFFAQMPRKGIAPTALRRTLQKIGQRPAASGRYRMILESPCAGNFLQPMLNAMNGQALQQKTSFLLGKLGKQVVSPLVNIVDDPLIPGTRGASLFDYDGVATKRRELFTEGRLKTYFIDTPMGKKLGMEPTTQGIHHLVMEQGTMSKEDAIRDSSRAILVTDFNGGNCDPVTGNFSYGIEGFLIENGIITQPVSGMNITGNLLDVWQRLSLACNDADPWETEFIPTLAFEDVAFGGC
;
A
#
# COMPACT_ATOMS: atom_id res chain seq x y z
N MET A 1 12.13 12.47 18.47
CA MET A 1 13.42 11.84 18.03
C MET A 1 14.61 12.67 18.48
N ASN A 2 15.68 12.02 19.01
CA ASN A 2 16.93 12.71 19.38
C ASN A 2 17.88 12.72 18.17
N LYS A 3 17.95 13.84 17.46
CA LYS A 3 18.76 14.02 16.25
C LYS A 3 20.27 13.92 16.47
N ASP A 4 20.78 14.13 17.71
CA ASP A 4 22.21 14.04 18.00
C ASP A 4 22.79 12.62 17.74
N LEU A 5 21.94 11.60 17.76
CA LEU A 5 22.36 10.21 17.54
C LEU A 5 22.91 9.98 16.13
N ILE A 6 22.28 10.57 15.11
CA ILE A 6 22.72 10.38 13.72
C ILE A 6 24.03 11.11 13.44
N TYR A 7 24.22 12.30 14.01
CA TYR A 7 25.48 13.05 13.85
C TYR A 7 26.65 12.39 14.57
N ARG A 8 26.42 11.76 15.75
CA ARG A 8 27.43 10.93 16.40
C ARG A 8 27.82 9.71 15.57
N ALA A 9 26.86 9.06 14.95
CA ALA A 9 27.13 7.95 14.04
C ALA A 9 27.95 8.42 12.82
N GLU A 10 27.65 9.59 12.27
CA GLU A 10 28.45 10.22 11.22
C GLU A 10 29.91 10.47 11.68
N GLU A 11 30.09 11.05 12.88
CA GLU A 11 31.44 11.25 13.42
C GLU A 11 32.25 9.95 13.52
N ASP A 12 31.60 8.84 13.85
CA ASP A 12 32.26 7.53 13.92
C ASP A 12 32.59 6.98 12.54
N ILE A 13 31.75 7.20 11.54
CA ILE A 13 32.06 6.86 10.14
C ILE A 13 33.24 7.67 9.62
N LEU A 14 33.31 8.96 9.93
CA LEU A 14 34.40 9.84 9.51
C LEU A 14 35.75 9.47 10.11
N LYS A 15 35.79 8.67 11.20
CA LYS A 15 37.02 8.12 11.82
C LYS A 15 37.49 6.81 11.18
N LEU A 16 36.71 6.22 10.25
CA LEU A 16 37.11 4.98 9.57
C LEU A 16 38.35 5.16 8.70
N PRO A 17 39.12 4.08 8.46
CA PRO A 17 40.42 4.18 7.76
C PRO A 17 40.34 4.66 6.32
N SER A 18 39.20 4.44 5.64
CA SER A 18 39.02 4.80 4.24
C SER A 18 37.91 5.86 4.10
N LYS A 19 38.12 6.78 3.15
CA LYS A 19 37.01 7.65 2.73
C LYS A 19 35.96 6.81 2.00
N LEU A 20 34.71 6.96 2.39
CA LEU A 20 33.56 6.22 1.82
C LEU A 20 32.35 7.13 1.74
N ASP A 21 31.41 6.79 0.88
CA ASP A 21 30.10 7.38 0.86
C ASP A 21 29.17 6.60 1.78
N TYR A 22 28.21 7.29 2.39
CA TYR A 22 27.25 6.69 3.31
C TYR A 22 25.88 7.35 3.23
N LYS A 23 24.88 6.56 3.62
CA LYS A 23 23.54 7.04 3.96
C LYS A 23 23.21 6.54 5.36
N LEU A 24 22.83 7.44 6.24
CA LEU A 24 22.35 7.18 7.58
C LEU A 24 20.86 7.50 7.64
N VAL A 25 20.08 6.65 8.27
CA VAL A 25 18.67 6.91 8.55
C VAL A 25 18.36 6.54 9.99
N LEU A 26 18.03 7.54 10.80
CA LEU A 26 17.51 7.32 12.15
C LEU A 26 15.99 7.25 12.07
N LEU A 27 15.43 6.11 12.49
CA LEU A 27 14.00 5.80 12.39
C LEU A 27 13.39 5.68 13.78
N GLU A 28 12.33 6.41 14.04
CA GLU A 28 11.51 6.27 15.24
C GLU A 28 10.08 5.93 14.84
N ASN A 29 9.56 4.82 15.37
CA ASN A 29 8.18 4.40 15.15
C ASN A 29 7.49 4.20 16.49
N HIS A 30 6.27 4.71 16.59
CA HIS A 30 5.34 4.42 17.65
C HIS A 30 4.14 3.68 17.06
N GLU A 31 3.70 2.62 17.72
CA GLU A 31 2.55 1.83 17.27
C GLU A 31 1.71 1.41 18.49
N ASP A 32 0.40 1.67 18.41
CA ASP A 32 -0.60 1.02 19.26
C ASP A 32 -1.41 0.04 18.41
N ASN A 33 -1.68 -1.15 18.98
CA ASN A 33 -2.51 -2.17 18.34
C ASN A 33 -3.39 -2.80 19.39
N ILE A 34 -4.69 -2.50 19.36
CA ILE A 34 -5.67 -2.97 20.30
C ILE A 34 -6.68 -3.83 19.54
N ILE A 35 -6.95 -5.02 20.05
CA ILE A 35 -7.91 -5.97 19.48
C ILE A 35 -8.92 -6.34 20.56
N LEU A 36 -10.19 -6.17 20.23
CA LEU A 36 -11.29 -6.76 20.96
C LEU A 36 -11.82 -7.98 20.20
N ARG A 37 -12.07 -9.07 20.91
CA ARG A 37 -12.85 -10.21 20.42
C ARG A 37 -14.06 -10.39 21.30
N ASP A 38 -15.23 -10.37 20.70
CA ASP A 38 -16.52 -10.55 21.37
C ASP A 38 -16.64 -9.64 22.62
N GLY A 39 -16.30 -8.35 22.43
CA GLY A 39 -16.34 -7.32 23.47
C GLY A 39 -15.23 -7.38 24.52
N LYS A 40 -14.32 -8.36 24.47
CA LYS A 40 -13.21 -8.51 25.43
C LYS A 40 -11.87 -8.18 24.81
N VAL A 41 -10.98 -7.57 25.57
CA VAL A 41 -9.61 -7.29 25.14
C VAL A 41 -8.87 -8.61 24.88
N GLU A 42 -8.54 -8.88 23.61
CA GLU A 42 -7.72 -10.01 23.18
C GLU A 42 -6.24 -9.64 23.15
N LYS A 43 -5.94 -8.41 22.69
CA LYS A 43 -4.57 -7.91 22.59
C LYS A 43 -4.53 -6.41 22.85
N MET A 44 -3.51 -5.97 23.55
CA MET A 44 -3.13 -4.58 23.69
C MET A 44 -1.61 -4.50 23.60
N LEU A 45 -1.12 -3.88 22.54
CA LEU A 45 0.31 -3.67 22.30
C LEU A 45 0.53 -2.16 22.14
N ARG A 46 1.48 -1.63 22.90
CA ARG A 46 2.11 -0.33 22.65
C ARG A 46 3.59 -0.57 22.47
N ALA A 47 4.12 -0.14 21.34
CA ALA A 47 5.53 -0.33 21.01
C ALA A 47 6.12 0.99 20.52
N THR A 48 7.35 1.26 20.98
CA THR A 48 8.21 2.30 20.42
C THR A 48 9.49 1.62 19.97
N SER A 49 9.88 1.86 18.75
CA SER A 49 11.15 1.39 18.21
C SER A 49 11.98 2.57 17.72
N LEU A 50 13.25 2.57 18.07
CA LEU A 50 14.24 3.50 17.56
C LEU A 50 15.38 2.68 16.96
N SER A 51 15.74 2.95 15.70
CA SER A 51 16.77 2.22 14.99
C SER A 51 17.60 3.13 14.09
N LEU A 52 18.85 2.74 13.87
CA LEU A 52 19.77 3.36 12.93
C LEU A 52 20.04 2.39 11.79
N ALA A 53 19.68 2.80 10.58
CA ALA A 53 20.06 2.13 9.35
C ALA A 53 21.27 2.82 8.72
N ILE A 54 22.20 2.04 8.20
CA ILE A 54 23.43 2.52 7.59
C ILE A 54 23.63 1.84 6.24
N ASN A 55 23.76 2.62 5.18
CA ASN A 55 24.34 2.16 3.92
C ASN A 55 25.77 2.70 3.81
N LEU A 56 26.73 1.81 3.54
CA LEU A 56 28.13 2.17 3.28
C LEU A 56 28.48 1.82 1.83
N PHE A 57 29.08 2.78 1.12
CA PHE A 57 29.55 2.61 -0.26
C PHE A 57 31.08 2.76 -0.28
N LEU A 58 31.77 1.67 -0.55
CA LEU A 58 33.23 1.59 -0.49
C LEU A 58 33.79 0.78 -1.66
N ASP A 59 34.60 1.38 -2.50
CA ASP A 59 35.29 0.73 -3.64
C ASP A 59 34.31 -0.07 -4.52
N GLY A 60 33.14 0.54 -4.88
CA GLY A 60 32.11 -0.10 -5.68
C GLY A 60 31.29 -1.15 -4.92
N ARG A 61 31.46 -1.29 -3.61
CA ARG A 61 30.68 -2.20 -2.76
C ARG A 61 29.64 -1.43 -2.00
N ASP A 62 28.50 -2.06 -1.78
CA ASP A 62 27.33 -1.51 -1.09
C ASP A 62 26.92 -2.45 0.05
N GLY A 63 27.01 -1.98 1.29
CA GLY A 63 26.58 -2.71 2.48
C GLY A 63 25.46 -1.99 3.20
N PHE A 64 24.33 -2.70 3.43
CA PHE A 64 23.20 -2.19 4.22
C PHE A 64 23.10 -2.93 5.56
N PHE A 65 23.06 -2.16 6.64
CA PHE A 65 23.02 -2.66 8.01
C PHE A 65 22.03 -1.85 8.84
N TYR A 66 21.51 -2.44 9.89
CA TYR A 66 20.66 -1.71 10.86
C TYR A 66 20.90 -2.22 12.29
N THR A 67 20.67 -1.34 13.27
CA THR A 67 20.73 -1.66 14.70
C THR A 67 19.66 -0.89 15.47
N ASN A 68 19.14 -1.52 16.52
CA ASN A 68 18.27 -0.89 17.52
C ASN A 68 19.00 -0.65 18.86
N ASN A 69 20.26 -1.04 18.97
CA ASN A 69 21.10 -0.71 20.13
C ASN A 69 21.86 0.59 19.85
N LEU A 70 21.32 1.69 20.34
CA LEU A 70 21.82 3.05 20.08
C LEU A 70 22.72 3.62 21.20
N GLN A 71 23.21 2.74 22.09
CA GLN A 71 24.27 3.14 23.04
C GLN A 71 25.54 3.48 22.27
N ALA A 72 26.23 4.57 22.64
CA ALA A 72 27.35 5.12 21.89
C ALA A 72 28.43 4.08 21.55
N GLU A 73 28.85 3.26 22.52
CA GLU A 73 29.84 2.22 22.31
C GLU A 73 29.35 1.11 21.38
N ALA A 74 28.07 0.76 21.45
CA ALA A 74 27.47 -0.26 20.58
C ALA A 74 27.38 0.25 19.13
N VAL A 75 26.99 1.51 18.92
CA VAL A 75 26.96 2.13 17.58
C VAL A 75 28.36 2.22 16.98
N SER A 76 29.37 2.66 17.74
CA SER A 76 30.75 2.71 17.26
C SER A 76 31.30 1.34 16.88
N LYS A 77 30.98 0.29 17.64
CA LYS A 77 31.34 -1.09 17.30
C LYS A 77 30.61 -1.57 16.05
N PHE A 78 29.31 -1.33 15.98
CA PHE A 78 28.46 -1.71 14.85
C PHE A 78 28.96 -1.08 13.53
N ILE A 79 29.34 0.20 13.54
CA ILE A 79 29.87 0.90 12.36
C ILE A 79 31.18 0.26 11.89
N LYS A 80 32.09 -0.11 12.81
CA LYS A 80 33.34 -0.81 12.45
C LYS A 80 33.06 -2.19 11.84
N GLU A 81 32.12 -2.97 12.42
CA GLU A 81 31.74 -4.28 11.88
C GLU A 81 31.07 -4.14 10.51
N ALA A 82 30.19 -3.15 10.32
CA ALA A 82 29.57 -2.82 9.04
C ALA A 82 30.63 -2.47 7.98
N TYR A 83 31.61 -1.66 8.33
CA TYR A 83 32.72 -1.30 7.44
C TYR A 83 33.54 -2.54 7.02
N GLU A 84 33.99 -3.36 7.97
CA GLU A 84 34.73 -4.58 7.66
C GLU A 84 33.92 -5.57 6.83
N THR A 85 32.63 -5.68 7.08
CA THR A 85 31.74 -6.53 6.28
C THR A 85 31.59 -5.99 4.86
N THR A 86 31.41 -4.66 4.69
CA THR A 86 31.26 -4.05 3.35
C THR A 86 32.50 -4.31 2.49
N ARG A 87 33.68 -4.33 3.06
CA ARG A 87 34.96 -4.64 2.34
C ARG A 87 35.00 -6.05 1.74
N LEU A 88 34.16 -6.96 2.27
CA LEU A 88 34.11 -8.38 1.84
C LEU A 88 33.04 -8.64 0.79
N LEU A 89 32.15 -7.67 0.54
CA LEU A 89 31.08 -7.82 -0.44
C LEU A 89 31.61 -7.78 -1.88
N GLU A 90 30.86 -8.37 -2.80
CA GLU A 90 31.15 -8.26 -4.23
C GLU A 90 30.90 -6.83 -4.74
N PRO A 91 31.78 -6.26 -5.57
CA PRO A 91 31.59 -4.94 -6.12
C PRO A 91 30.40 -4.88 -7.10
N ASP A 92 29.61 -3.82 -6.99
CA ASP A 92 28.59 -3.41 -7.97
C ASP A 92 28.67 -1.89 -8.16
N GLU A 93 29.47 -1.43 -9.11
CA GLU A 93 29.71 -0.01 -9.36
C GLU A 93 28.48 0.81 -9.75
N THR A 94 27.38 0.15 -10.02
CA THR A 94 26.11 0.83 -10.25
C THR A 94 25.45 1.32 -8.96
N ARG A 95 25.81 0.72 -7.83
CA ARG A 95 25.31 1.10 -6.51
C ARG A 95 26.06 2.29 -5.96
N THR A 96 25.45 3.44 -6.05
CA THR A 96 25.99 4.73 -5.61
C THR A 96 24.89 5.59 -5.04
N LEU A 97 25.25 6.64 -4.35
CA LEU A 97 24.32 7.70 -3.95
C LEU A 97 23.69 8.37 -5.16
N ALA A 98 22.51 8.95 -4.94
CA ALA A 98 21.86 9.78 -5.95
C ALA A 98 22.67 11.06 -6.21
N ASP A 99 22.50 11.65 -7.39
CA ASP A 99 23.11 12.94 -7.73
C ASP A 99 22.54 14.04 -6.82
N PRO A 100 23.37 14.85 -6.16
CA PRO A 100 22.95 15.94 -5.28
C PRO A 100 22.03 16.98 -5.94
N SER A 101 22.10 17.12 -7.26
CA SER A 101 21.21 18.02 -8.00
C SER A 101 19.73 17.60 -7.93
N ARG A 102 19.48 16.33 -7.64
CA ARG A 102 18.12 15.72 -7.52
C ARG A 102 17.56 15.78 -6.10
N TYR A 103 18.37 16.08 -5.12
CA TYR A 103 17.93 16.13 -3.73
C TYR A 103 16.86 17.19 -3.49
N TYR A 104 15.96 16.88 -2.57
CA TYR A 104 15.04 17.87 -2.02
C TYR A 104 15.84 18.96 -1.29
N LYS A 105 15.58 20.22 -1.63
CA LYS A 105 16.33 21.39 -1.15
C LYS A 105 15.50 22.30 -0.24
N GLY A 106 14.43 21.77 0.32
CA GLY A 106 13.48 22.55 1.12
C GLY A 106 12.36 23.16 0.28
N GLY A 107 11.32 23.65 0.95
CA GLY A 107 10.11 24.19 0.34
C GLY A 107 9.05 23.11 0.05
N GLY A 108 8.04 23.46 -0.75
CA GLY A 108 6.91 22.58 -1.03
C GLY A 108 5.70 22.83 -0.12
N PRO A 109 4.61 22.07 -0.30
CA PRO A 109 3.43 22.20 0.52
C PRO A 109 3.64 21.67 1.94
N ASP A 110 2.87 22.18 2.90
CA ASP A 110 2.64 21.48 4.16
C ASP A 110 1.78 20.24 3.86
N LEU A 111 2.34 19.07 4.09
CA LEU A 111 1.70 17.80 3.71
C LEU A 111 0.53 17.42 4.63
N GLN A 112 0.41 18.01 5.82
CA GLN A 112 -0.68 17.78 6.77
C GLN A 112 -0.95 16.28 7.02
N ASN A 113 0.11 15.49 7.14
CA ASN A 113 0.05 14.03 7.25
C ASN A 113 0.63 13.48 8.57
N PHE A 114 0.78 14.33 9.57
CA PHE A 114 1.30 13.96 10.89
C PHE A 114 0.40 14.49 12.02
N ASP A 115 -0.09 13.59 12.86
CA ASP A 115 -0.82 13.90 14.08
C ASP A 115 0.12 13.84 15.27
N ALA A 116 0.60 14.98 15.74
CA ALA A 116 1.48 15.09 16.89
C ALA A 116 0.81 14.65 18.22
N THR A 117 -0.52 14.53 18.24
CA THR A 117 -1.28 14.20 19.46
C THR A 117 -1.36 12.70 19.74
N PHE A 118 -0.99 11.82 18.80
CA PHE A 118 -1.12 10.36 18.97
C PHE A 118 -0.46 9.84 20.26
N SER A 119 0.73 10.34 20.61
CA SER A 119 1.42 9.94 21.84
C SER A 119 0.73 10.39 23.12
N GLU A 120 -0.14 11.41 23.02
CA GLU A 120 -0.87 12.00 24.16
C GLU A 120 -2.25 11.38 24.35
N ILE A 121 -2.78 10.66 23.33
CA ILE A 121 -4.10 10.02 23.40
C ILE A 121 -4.08 8.94 24.48
N ASP A 122 -5.00 9.07 25.45
CA ASP A 122 -5.15 8.06 26.50
C ASP A 122 -5.53 6.71 25.85
N PRO A 123 -4.81 5.61 26.16
CA PRO A 123 -5.19 4.27 25.74
C PRO A 123 -6.65 3.92 26.01
N LYS A 124 -7.23 4.52 27.05
CA LYS A 124 -8.64 4.35 27.36
C LYS A 124 -9.55 4.93 26.27
N GLU A 125 -9.22 6.09 25.68
CA GLU A 125 -10.02 6.65 24.59
C GLU A 125 -10.03 5.74 23.35
N LYS A 126 -8.89 5.12 23.05
CA LYS A 126 -8.78 4.14 21.94
C LYS A 126 -9.60 2.89 22.24
N LEU A 127 -9.57 2.43 23.49
CA LEU A 127 -10.37 1.29 23.94
C LEU A 127 -11.87 1.60 23.93
N ASP A 128 -12.27 2.78 24.40
CA ASP A 128 -13.65 3.24 24.38
C ASP A 128 -14.18 3.30 22.94
N LEU A 129 -13.40 3.80 21.98
CA LEU A 129 -13.75 3.79 20.54
C LEU A 129 -14.02 2.38 20.03
N LEU A 130 -13.19 1.41 20.40
CA LEU A 130 -13.37 0.02 20.02
C LEU A 130 -14.64 -0.59 20.65
N GLN A 131 -14.90 -0.31 21.92
CA GLN A 131 -16.09 -0.79 22.62
C GLN A 131 -17.37 -0.15 22.06
N GLU A 132 -17.35 1.15 21.77
CA GLU A 132 -18.44 1.83 21.07
C GLU A 132 -18.73 1.17 19.72
N THR A 133 -17.70 0.94 18.90
CA THR A 133 -17.82 0.27 17.60
C THR A 133 -18.39 -1.13 17.74
N ALA A 134 -17.90 -1.92 18.69
CA ALA A 134 -18.39 -3.27 18.91
C ALA A 134 -19.87 -3.27 19.36
N SER A 135 -20.24 -2.33 20.23
CA SER A 135 -21.61 -2.23 20.75
C SER A 135 -22.67 -1.89 19.72
N GLU A 136 -22.30 -1.31 18.56
CA GLU A 136 -23.25 -0.97 17.49
C GLU A 136 -24.02 -2.17 16.93
N VAL A 137 -23.43 -3.37 17.02
CA VAL A 137 -24.03 -4.61 16.49
C VAL A 137 -24.31 -5.64 17.58
N ASP A 138 -24.03 -5.34 18.83
CA ASP A 138 -24.26 -6.26 19.95
C ASP A 138 -25.78 -6.55 20.09
N GLY A 139 -26.12 -7.86 20.04
CA GLY A 139 -27.50 -8.34 20.13
C GLY A 139 -28.40 -7.97 18.94
N THR A 140 -27.89 -7.32 17.89
CA THR A 140 -28.69 -6.91 16.72
C THR A 140 -29.03 -8.07 15.78
N ASP A 141 -28.18 -9.09 15.73
CA ASP A 141 -28.39 -10.30 14.94
C ASP A 141 -27.90 -11.56 15.69
N GLN A 142 -28.81 -12.52 15.88
CA GLN A 142 -28.49 -13.76 16.61
C GLN A 142 -27.54 -14.70 15.85
N ARG A 143 -27.31 -14.46 14.56
CA ARG A 143 -26.39 -15.25 13.73
C ARG A 143 -24.94 -14.88 13.93
N ILE A 144 -24.62 -13.81 14.62
CA ILE A 144 -23.22 -13.42 14.90
C ILE A 144 -22.56 -14.52 15.75
N ILE A 145 -21.53 -15.16 15.20
CA ILE A 145 -20.73 -16.18 15.88
C ILE A 145 -19.58 -15.54 16.64
N SER A 146 -18.88 -14.60 15.98
CA SER A 146 -17.73 -13.91 16.54
C SER A 146 -17.53 -12.56 15.84
N MET A 147 -17.07 -11.59 16.60
CA MET A 147 -16.68 -10.28 16.10
C MET A 147 -15.30 -9.90 16.63
N GLN A 148 -14.42 -9.49 15.73
CA GLN A 148 -13.15 -8.87 16.09
C GLN A 148 -13.18 -7.40 15.67
N THR A 149 -12.95 -6.49 16.61
CA THR A 149 -12.76 -5.07 16.35
C THR A 149 -11.33 -4.70 16.66
N ARG A 150 -10.67 -4.00 15.76
CA ARG A 150 -9.25 -3.67 15.88
C ARG A 150 -9.02 -2.19 15.62
N TYR A 151 -8.24 -1.58 16.50
CA TYR A 151 -7.64 -0.26 16.29
C TYR A 151 -6.13 -0.41 16.17
N THR A 152 -5.57 0.29 15.20
CA THR A 152 -4.12 0.40 15.06
C THR A 152 -3.79 1.84 14.73
N ASP A 153 -2.82 2.43 15.41
CA ASP A 153 -2.19 3.66 14.95
C ASP A 153 -0.69 3.49 14.77
N ARG A 154 -0.13 4.35 13.96
CA ARG A 154 1.31 4.42 13.74
C ARG A 154 1.75 5.86 13.53
N GLN A 155 2.81 6.25 14.25
CA GLN A 155 3.61 7.42 13.94
C GLN A 155 4.96 6.97 13.43
N HIS A 156 5.42 7.60 12.37
CA HIS A 156 6.72 7.39 11.77
C HIS A 156 7.47 8.71 11.72
N GLN A 157 8.72 8.70 12.16
CA GLN A 157 9.64 9.81 12.02
C GLN A 157 10.97 9.28 11.50
N ALA A 158 11.55 9.95 10.52
CA ALA A 158 12.83 9.57 9.94
C ALA A 158 13.73 10.79 9.72
N HIS A 159 14.99 10.67 10.11
CA HIS A 159 16.04 11.65 9.83
C HIS A 159 17.08 11.00 8.93
N TYR A 160 17.31 11.60 7.78
CA TYR A 160 18.22 11.13 6.74
C TYR A 160 19.44 12.03 6.70
N LEU A 161 20.64 11.41 6.67
CA LEU A 161 21.89 12.10 6.50
C LEU A 161 22.73 11.35 5.45
N ILE A 162 23.04 12.01 4.33
CA ILE A 162 23.77 11.41 3.21
C ILE A 162 25.07 12.18 2.96
N SER A 163 26.17 11.46 2.83
CA SER A 163 27.54 12.01 2.80
C SER A 163 27.79 13.07 1.73
N ASN A 164 27.05 13.03 0.63
CA ASN A 164 27.19 13.97 -0.49
C ASN A 164 26.24 15.19 -0.40
N GLY A 165 25.70 15.47 0.81
CA GLY A 165 25.10 16.78 1.12
C GLY A 165 23.60 16.80 1.29
N PHE A 166 22.93 15.67 1.61
CA PHE A 166 21.51 15.67 2.00
C PHE A 166 21.36 15.51 3.51
N ASP A 167 20.54 16.37 4.10
CA ASP A 167 20.08 16.32 5.48
C ASP A 167 18.58 16.62 5.47
N GLY A 168 17.75 15.61 5.74
CA GLY A 168 16.31 15.68 5.60
C GLY A 168 15.57 15.00 6.74
N TYR A 169 14.37 15.50 7.05
CA TYR A 169 13.50 14.96 8.07
C TYR A 169 12.09 14.79 7.50
N GLU A 170 11.49 13.64 7.77
CA GLU A 170 10.10 13.39 7.44
C GLU A 170 9.36 12.79 8.63
N GLU A 171 8.06 13.02 8.65
CA GLU A 171 7.16 12.44 9.63
C GLU A 171 5.80 12.16 8.99
N SER A 172 5.16 11.11 9.47
CA SER A 172 3.81 10.74 9.05
C SER A 172 3.09 9.96 10.14
N SER A 173 1.77 9.98 10.10
CA SER A 173 0.95 9.18 11.01
C SER A 173 -0.31 8.71 10.32
N TYR A 174 -0.88 7.64 10.83
CA TYR A 174 -2.23 7.20 10.47
C TYR A 174 -2.80 6.29 11.56
N CYS A 175 -4.11 6.23 11.62
CA CYS A 175 -4.85 5.28 12.43
C CYS A 175 -5.90 4.55 11.59
N THR A 176 -6.20 3.32 11.96
CA THR A 176 -7.15 2.45 11.27
C THR A 176 -8.07 1.80 12.28
N LEU A 177 -9.36 1.80 12.01
CA LEU A 177 -10.39 1.09 12.77
C LEU A 177 -11.05 0.08 11.86
N THR A 178 -11.06 -1.20 12.27
CA THR A 178 -11.66 -2.29 11.49
C THR A 178 -12.58 -3.13 12.34
N SER A 179 -13.61 -3.69 11.74
CA SER A 179 -14.42 -4.75 12.33
C SER A 179 -14.54 -5.91 11.35
N ILE A 180 -14.34 -7.13 11.84
CA ILE A 180 -14.50 -8.38 11.10
C ILE A 180 -15.53 -9.21 11.84
N ILE A 181 -16.55 -9.67 11.13
CA ILE A 181 -17.68 -10.40 11.72
C ILE A 181 -17.86 -11.73 11.00
N SER A 182 -18.03 -12.78 11.75
CA SER A 182 -18.46 -14.10 11.25
C SER A 182 -19.87 -14.37 11.71
N VAL A 183 -20.70 -14.90 10.80
CA VAL A 183 -22.09 -15.25 11.09
C VAL A 183 -22.38 -16.70 10.76
N GLU A 184 -23.42 -17.27 11.41
CA GLU A 184 -23.96 -18.56 11.03
C GLU A 184 -24.68 -18.42 9.70
N GLY A 185 -24.26 -19.19 8.73
CA GLY A 185 -24.82 -19.26 7.40
C GLY A 185 -25.63 -20.53 7.18
N GLU A 186 -25.94 -20.82 5.92
CA GLU A 186 -26.67 -22.03 5.52
C GLU A 186 -25.72 -23.23 5.47
N ASN A 187 -26.23 -24.44 5.74
CA ASN A 187 -25.51 -25.71 5.57
C ASN A 187 -24.17 -25.79 6.35
N GLY A 188 -24.07 -25.14 7.52
CA GLY A 188 -22.87 -25.12 8.33
C GLY A 188 -21.75 -24.23 7.78
N GLN A 189 -22.03 -23.36 6.83
CA GLN A 189 -21.09 -22.34 6.41
C GLN A 189 -21.02 -21.21 7.44
N HIS A 190 -19.86 -20.61 7.58
CA HIS A 190 -19.62 -19.45 8.45
C HIS A 190 -19.01 -18.31 7.63
N PRO A 191 -19.84 -17.61 6.82
CA PRO A 191 -19.33 -16.48 6.05
C PRO A 191 -18.77 -15.41 6.98
N MET A 192 -17.71 -14.77 6.51
CA MET A 192 -16.99 -13.72 7.22
C MET A 192 -16.68 -12.58 6.25
N ASP A 193 -16.84 -11.37 6.73
CA ASP A 193 -16.38 -10.16 6.02
C ASP A 193 -16.02 -9.08 7.03
N GLY A 194 -15.37 -8.04 6.56
CA GLY A 194 -14.95 -6.91 7.37
C GLY A 194 -15.23 -5.58 6.70
N TRP A 195 -15.11 -4.55 7.50
CA TRP A 195 -15.03 -3.18 7.04
C TRP A 195 -14.07 -2.41 7.92
N GLY A 196 -13.34 -1.48 7.32
CA GLY A 196 -12.42 -0.63 8.06
C GLY A 196 -12.23 0.71 7.36
N GLU A 197 -11.82 1.69 8.13
CA GLU A 197 -11.47 3.01 7.63
C GLU A 197 -10.18 3.50 8.27
N SER A 198 -9.39 4.21 7.48
CA SER A 198 -8.13 4.83 7.91
C SER A 198 -8.27 6.35 7.96
N ARG A 199 -7.55 6.99 8.87
CA ARG A 199 -7.45 8.47 8.95
C ARG A 199 -6.01 8.85 9.33
N LEU A 200 -5.63 10.06 9.00
CA LEU A 200 -4.33 10.61 9.42
C LEU A 200 -4.37 11.12 10.87
N PHE A 201 -5.52 11.56 11.32
CA PHE A 201 -5.73 12.15 12.65
C PHE A 201 -6.76 11.35 13.43
N PHE A 202 -6.48 11.04 14.68
CA PHE A 202 -7.40 10.31 15.57
C PHE A 202 -8.76 11.00 15.71
N ALA A 203 -8.75 12.35 15.79
CA ALA A 203 -9.97 13.12 15.89
C ALA A 203 -10.93 12.98 14.70
N GLN A 204 -10.43 12.50 13.55
CA GLN A 204 -11.20 12.25 12.33
C GLN A 204 -11.75 10.82 12.24
N MET A 205 -11.41 9.94 13.20
CA MET A 205 -11.88 8.55 13.17
C MET A 205 -13.40 8.50 13.27
N PRO A 206 -14.06 7.68 12.43
CA PRO A 206 -15.51 7.49 12.51
C PRO A 206 -15.89 6.87 13.85
N ARG A 207 -16.90 7.43 14.48
CA ARG A 207 -17.44 6.93 15.76
C ARG A 207 -18.55 5.90 15.56
N LYS A 208 -19.05 5.76 14.31
CA LYS A 208 -20.19 4.87 13.97
C LYS A 208 -20.04 4.32 12.56
N GLY A 209 -20.70 3.20 12.32
CA GLY A 209 -20.91 2.65 10.98
C GLY A 209 -19.91 1.57 10.58
N ILE A 210 -18.80 1.39 11.29
CA ILE A 210 -17.77 0.38 10.94
C ILE A 210 -18.34 -1.03 11.15
N ALA A 211 -18.79 -1.37 12.36
CA ALA A 211 -19.33 -2.72 12.64
C ALA A 211 -20.67 -2.98 11.93
N PRO A 212 -21.61 -2.03 11.84
CA PRO A 212 -22.82 -2.22 11.03
C PRO A 212 -22.54 -2.49 9.56
N THR A 213 -21.54 -1.83 8.96
CA THR A 213 -21.13 -2.08 7.57
C THR A 213 -20.53 -3.47 7.43
N ALA A 214 -19.63 -3.87 8.34
CA ALA A 214 -19.05 -5.22 8.37
C ALA A 214 -20.15 -6.29 8.50
N LEU A 215 -21.10 -6.12 9.42
CA LEU A 215 -22.21 -7.05 9.60
C LEU A 215 -23.08 -7.16 8.34
N ARG A 216 -23.47 -6.03 7.76
CA ARG A 216 -24.26 -6.01 6.52
C ARG A 216 -23.55 -6.75 5.38
N ARG A 217 -22.25 -6.50 5.17
CA ARG A 217 -21.41 -7.18 4.17
C ARG A 217 -21.38 -8.69 4.41
N THR A 218 -21.17 -9.10 5.67
CA THR A 218 -21.13 -10.52 6.04
C THR A 218 -22.48 -11.22 5.81
N LEU A 219 -23.58 -10.59 6.22
CA LEU A 219 -24.92 -11.15 6.03
C LEU A 219 -25.29 -11.32 4.55
N GLN A 220 -24.81 -10.42 3.68
CA GLN A 220 -25.01 -10.51 2.23
C GLN A 220 -24.30 -11.73 1.60
N LYS A 221 -23.30 -12.31 2.26
CA LYS A 221 -22.59 -13.52 1.79
C LYS A 221 -23.31 -14.84 2.15
N ILE A 222 -24.37 -14.82 2.95
CA ILE A 222 -25.11 -16.03 3.32
C ILE A 222 -25.70 -16.69 2.06
N GLY A 223 -25.50 -18.01 1.93
CA GLY A 223 -25.94 -18.77 0.76
C GLY A 223 -25.01 -18.61 -0.46
N GLN A 224 -23.78 -18.14 -0.26
CA GLN A 224 -22.79 -18.01 -1.33
C GLN A 224 -22.50 -19.36 -1.99
N ARG A 225 -22.44 -19.35 -3.31
CA ARG A 225 -22.17 -20.52 -4.15
C ARG A 225 -21.63 -20.09 -5.52
N PRO A 226 -20.99 -20.97 -6.29
CA PRO A 226 -20.57 -20.63 -7.64
C PRO A 226 -21.72 -20.21 -8.53
N ALA A 227 -21.51 -19.20 -9.37
CA ALA A 227 -22.34 -18.91 -10.53
C ALA A 227 -21.93 -19.82 -11.70
N ALA A 228 -22.70 -19.85 -12.78
CA ALA A 228 -22.33 -20.58 -13.98
C ALA A 228 -21.03 -20.05 -14.57
N SER A 229 -20.11 -20.95 -14.96
CA SER A 229 -18.89 -20.54 -15.68
C SER A 229 -19.24 -19.82 -16.98
N GLY A 230 -18.48 -18.80 -17.34
CA GLY A 230 -18.77 -18.01 -18.54
C GLY A 230 -18.00 -16.69 -18.56
N ARG A 231 -18.42 -15.86 -19.49
CA ARG A 231 -17.88 -14.49 -19.62
C ARG A 231 -18.89 -13.48 -19.09
N TYR A 232 -18.41 -12.57 -18.29
CA TYR A 232 -19.24 -11.58 -17.61
C TYR A 232 -18.60 -10.20 -17.69
N ARG A 233 -19.40 -9.16 -17.57
CA ARG A 233 -18.93 -7.87 -17.13
C ARG A 233 -18.46 -8.03 -15.68
N MET A 234 -17.21 -7.69 -15.39
CA MET A 234 -16.67 -7.66 -14.03
C MET A 234 -16.77 -6.23 -13.49
N ILE A 235 -17.49 -6.05 -12.40
CA ILE A 235 -17.45 -4.81 -11.63
C ILE A 235 -16.53 -5.09 -10.43
N LEU A 236 -15.41 -4.39 -10.36
CA LEU A 236 -14.41 -4.57 -9.31
C LEU A 236 -14.55 -3.44 -8.31
N GLU A 237 -14.98 -3.75 -7.09
CA GLU A 237 -15.22 -2.77 -6.03
C GLU A 237 -13.93 -2.00 -5.67
N SER A 238 -14.03 -0.70 -5.39
CA SER A 238 -12.90 0.19 -5.10
C SER A 238 -11.87 -0.40 -4.11
N PRO A 239 -12.24 -1.02 -2.98
CA PRO A 239 -11.27 -1.66 -2.07
C PRO A 239 -10.44 -2.80 -2.70
N CYS A 240 -10.92 -3.40 -3.80
CA CYS A 240 -10.22 -4.47 -4.51
C CYS A 240 -9.42 -3.98 -5.72
N ALA A 241 -9.73 -2.78 -6.22
CA ALA A 241 -9.17 -2.27 -7.49
C ALA A 241 -7.64 -2.08 -7.41
N GLY A 242 -7.12 -1.60 -6.29
CA GLY A 242 -5.68 -1.50 -6.04
C GLY A 242 -4.97 -2.84 -6.13
N ASN A 243 -5.53 -3.88 -5.52
CA ASN A 243 -4.98 -5.24 -5.57
C ASN A 243 -4.88 -5.77 -7.01
N PHE A 244 -5.85 -5.44 -7.86
CA PHE A 244 -5.84 -5.85 -9.28
C PHE A 244 -4.87 -5.01 -10.14
N LEU A 245 -4.54 -3.79 -9.71
CA LEU A 245 -3.53 -2.94 -10.33
C LEU A 245 -2.09 -3.33 -9.90
N GLN A 246 -1.90 -3.84 -8.69
CA GLN A 246 -0.60 -4.08 -8.09
C GLN A 246 0.38 -4.88 -8.96
N PRO A 247 -0.01 -5.95 -9.69
CA PRO A 247 0.92 -6.65 -10.59
C PRO A 247 1.45 -5.77 -11.74
N MET A 248 0.66 -4.80 -12.22
CA MET A 248 1.13 -3.84 -13.23
C MET A 248 2.18 -2.89 -12.64
N LEU A 249 1.96 -2.42 -11.42
CA LEU A 249 2.92 -1.57 -10.71
C LEU A 249 4.23 -2.32 -10.45
N ASN A 250 4.16 -3.58 -10.05
CA ASN A 250 5.33 -4.43 -9.88
C ASN A 250 6.10 -4.63 -11.20
N ALA A 251 5.39 -4.79 -12.32
CA ALA A 251 6.00 -4.91 -13.64
C ALA A 251 6.67 -3.61 -14.13
N MET A 252 6.36 -2.46 -13.53
CA MET A 252 7.02 -1.18 -13.82
C MET A 252 8.34 -1.01 -13.07
N ASN A 253 8.69 -1.89 -12.13
CA ASN A 253 9.88 -1.78 -11.30
C ASN A 253 11.17 -2.02 -12.10
N GLY A 254 12.18 -1.19 -11.90
CA GLY A 254 13.47 -1.26 -12.60
C GLY A 254 14.19 -2.59 -12.45
N GLN A 255 14.10 -3.25 -11.29
CA GLN A 255 14.68 -4.57 -11.09
C GLN A 255 13.98 -5.64 -11.95
N ALA A 256 12.65 -5.62 -12.05
CA ALA A 256 11.90 -6.54 -12.92
C ALA A 256 12.24 -6.33 -14.40
N LEU A 257 12.45 -5.07 -14.81
CA LEU A 257 12.89 -4.73 -16.17
C LEU A 257 14.30 -5.26 -16.45
N GLN A 258 15.24 -5.07 -15.51
CA GLN A 258 16.62 -5.53 -15.63
C GLN A 258 16.71 -7.06 -15.68
N GLN A 259 15.94 -7.75 -14.87
CA GLN A 259 15.86 -9.20 -14.85
C GLN A 259 15.03 -9.78 -16.01
N LYS A 260 14.41 -8.94 -16.84
CA LYS A 260 13.49 -9.33 -17.92
C LYS A 260 12.29 -10.16 -17.44
N THR A 261 11.87 -9.93 -16.21
CA THR A 261 10.70 -10.56 -15.57
C THR A 261 9.48 -9.64 -15.56
N SER A 262 9.36 -8.74 -16.53
CA SER A 262 8.28 -7.78 -16.66
C SER A 262 7.53 -7.91 -17.97
N PHE A 263 6.23 -8.16 -17.94
CA PHE A 263 5.36 -8.11 -19.11
C PHE A 263 5.20 -6.69 -19.69
N LEU A 264 5.68 -5.65 -18.99
CA LEU A 264 5.74 -4.28 -19.48
C LEU A 264 7.09 -3.88 -20.11
N LEU A 265 8.07 -4.79 -20.15
CA LEU A 265 9.38 -4.52 -20.74
C LEU A 265 9.26 -4.04 -22.19
N GLY A 266 9.89 -2.91 -22.51
CA GLY A 266 9.88 -2.31 -23.86
C GLY A 266 8.51 -1.72 -24.28
N LYS A 267 7.61 -1.46 -23.34
CA LYS A 267 6.28 -0.89 -23.60
C LYS A 267 6.17 0.61 -23.23
N LEU A 268 7.24 1.26 -22.80
CA LEU A 268 7.24 2.69 -22.51
C LEU A 268 6.74 3.49 -23.72
N GLY A 269 5.80 4.41 -23.51
CA GLY A 269 5.15 5.22 -24.54
C GLY A 269 4.08 4.50 -25.38
N LYS A 270 3.93 3.18 -25.23
CA LYS A 270 2.90 2.40 -25.95
C LYS A 270 1.59 2.40 -25.19
N GLN A 271 0.49 2.32 -25.92
CA GLN A 271 -0.81 2.03 -25.34
C GLN A 271 -0.86 0.57 -24.94
N VAL A 272 -1.07 0.30 -23.66
CA VAL A 272 -1.03 -1.05 -23.08
C VAL A 272 -2.35 -1.43 -22.40
N VAL A 273 -3.19 -0.46 -22.09
CA VAL A 273 -4.48 -0.61 -21.42
C VAL A 273 -5.54 0.27 -22.09
N SER A 274 -6.78 0.23 -21.63
CA SER A 274 -7.88 1.08 -22.13
C SER A 274 -7.51 2.57 -22.08
N PRO A 275 -7.92 3.38 -23.07
CA PRO A 275 -7.75 4.84 -23.04
C PRO A 275 -8.42 5.53 -21.83
N LEU A 276 -9.32 4.87 -21.13
CA LEU A 276 -9.93 5.38 -19.90
C LEU A 276 -8.97 5.35 -18.71
N VAL A 277 -7.82 4.69 -18.82
CA VAL A 277 -6.85 4.59 -17.73
C VAL A 277 -5.95 5.82 -17.75
N ASN A 278 -6.20 6.72 -16.81
CA ASN A 278 -5.37 7.85 -16.46
C ASN A 278 -4.98 7.71 -14.99
N ILE A 279 -3.72 7.43 -14.71
CA ILE A 279 -3.19 7.24 -13.34
C ILE A 279 -1.95 8.10 -13.16
N VAL A 280 -1.94 8.85 -12.07
CA VAL A 280 -0.77 9.61 -11.63
C VAL A 280 -0.31 9.12 -10.26
N ASP A 281 0.97 9.28 -9.98
CA ASP A 281 1.52 9.25 -8.62
C ASP A 281 1.77 10.70 -8.20
N ASP A 282 1.02 11.16 -7.19
CA ASP A 282 1.12 12.55 -6.72
C ASP A 282 1.43 12.58 -5.21
N PRO A 283 2.72 12.62 -4.86
CA PRO A 283 3.17 12.66 -3.47
C PRO A 283 2.96 13.99 -2.77
N LEU A 284 2.48 15.03 -3.48
CA LEU A 284 2.41 16.38 -2.96
C LEU A 284 0.99 16.82 -2.57
N ILE A 285 0.02 15.90 -2.58
CA ILE A 285 -1.35 16.19 -2.16
C ILE A 285 -1.40 16.22 -0.63
N PRO A 286 -1.69 17.39 0.00
CA PRO A 286 -1.81 17.47 1.45
C PRO A 286 -2.95 16.61 1.99
N GLY A 287 -2.77 16.08 3.21
CA GLY A 287 -3.79 15.28 3.87
C GLY A 287 -3.96 13.88 3.25
N THR A 288 -2.99 13.38 2.50
CA THR A 288 -3.01 12.02 1.97
C THR A 288 -1.94 11.14 2.63
N ARG A 289 -2.23 9.85 2.70
CA ARG A 289 -1.44 8.87 3.45
C ARG A 289 -0.05 8.59 2.86
N GLY A 290 0.15 8.78 1.57
CA GLY A 290 1.44 8.57 0.88
C GLY A 290 2.21 9.86 0.59
N ALA A 291 1.76 11.02 1.11
CA ALA A 291 2.42 12.28 0.83
C ALA A 291 3.85 12.32 1.40
N SER A 292 4.81 12.74 0.59
CA SER A 292 6.22 12.88 0.96
C SER A 292 6.93 13.88 0.07
N LEU A 293 7.85 14.69 0.62
CA LEU A 293 8.62 15.69 -0.13
C LEU A 293 9.88 15.11 -0.78
N PHE A 294 10.35 13.97 -0.31
CA PHE A 294 11.51 13.27 -0.86
C PHE A 294 11.38 11.76 -0.63
N ASP A 295 12.09 10.98 -1.42
CA ASP A 295 12.13 9.53 -1.28
C ASP A 295 13.28 9.07 -0.35
N TYR A 296 13.39 7.75 -0.16
CA TYR A 296 14.42 7.13 0.69
C TYR A 296 15.87 7.50 0.29
N ASP A 297 16.10 7.93 -0.95
CA ASP A 297 17.42 8.41 -1.41
C ASP A 297 17.60 9.93 -1.29
N GLY A 298 16.68 10.62 -0.62
CA GLY A 298 16.69 12.07 -0.48
C GLY A 298 16.29 12.83 -1.75
N VAL A 299 15.88 12.12 -2.79
CA VAL A 299 15.48 12.70 -4.07
C VAL A 299 14.11 13.36 -3.93
N ALA A 300 14.00 14.61 -4.39
CA ALA A 300 12.74 15.36 -4.36
C ALA A 300 11.63 14.59 -5.10
N THR A 301 10.51 14.41 -4.44
CA THR A 301 9.32 13.83 -5.05
C THR A 301 8.64 14.84 -5.98
N LYS A 302 7.89 14.32 -6.92
CA LYS A 302 7.09 15.13 -7.85
C LYS A 302 5.92 14.34 -8.40
N ARG A 303 4.85 15.03 -8.73
CA ARG A 303 3.75 14.45 -9.50
C ARG A 303 4.26 13.90 -10.83
N ARG A 304 3.86 12.67 -11.16
CA ARG A 304 4.23 11.99 -12.41
C ARG A 304 3.08 11.16 -12.95
N GLU A 305 3.00 11.12 -14.26
CA GLU A 305 2.03 10.28 -14.96
C GLU A 305 2.55 8.85 -15.04
N LEU A 306 1.75 7.88 -14.64
CA LEU A 306 2.00 6.45 -14.83
C LEU A 306 1.36 5.97 -16.12
N PHE A 307 0.08 6.31 -16.29
CA PHE A 307 -0.69 6.06 -17.51
C PHE A 307 -1.44 7.31 -17.92
N THR A 308 -1.41 7.63 -19.19
CA THR A 308 -2.20 8.70 -19.80
C THR A 308 -2.87 8.14 -21.05
N GLU A 309 -4.20 8.19 -21.11
CA GLU A 309 -4.99 7.58 -22.18
C GLU A 309 -4.57 6.14 -22.47
N GLY A 310 -4.30 5.35 -21.41
CA GLY A 310 -3.85 3.97 -21.48
C GLY A 310 -2.41 3.76 -21.97
N ARG A 311 -1.64 4.83 -22.18
CA ARG A 311 -0.22 4.76 -22.56
C ARG A 311 0.66 4.74 -21.33
N LEU A 312 1.58 3.77 -21.26
CA LEU A 312 2.59 3.70 -20.20
C LEU A 312 3.56 4.88 -20.33
N LYS A 313 3.64 5.73 -19.30
CA LYS A 313 4.41 6.99 -19.32
C LYS A 313 5.74 6.90 -18.59
N THR A 314 5.86 5.99 -17.62
CA THR A 314 7.06 5.90 -16.79
C THR A 314 7.27 4.47 -16.27
N TYR A 315 8.51 4.19 -15.84
CA TYR A 315 8.88 3.07 -14.97
C TYR A 315 9.38 3.61 -13.63
N PHE A 316 9.45 2.76 -12.62
CA PHE A 316 10.05 3.06 -11.32
C PHE A 316 11.53 2.67 -11.37
N ILE A 317 12.39 3.63 -11.61
CA ILE A 317 13.83 3.45 -11.83
C ILE A 317 14.58 4.17 -10.73
N ASP A 318 15.18 3.42 -9.82
CA ASP A 318 16.11 3.94 -8.83
C ASP A 318 17.49 4.26 -9.44
N THR A 319 18.38 4.84 -8.67
CA THR A 319 19.72 5.23 -9.15
C THR A 319 20.53 4.04 -9.68
N PRO A 320 20.62 2.88 -8.98
CA PRO A 320 21.33 1.69 -9.49
C PRO A 320 20.71 1.14 -10.78
N MET A 321 19.40 1.04 -10.85
CA MET A 321 18.72 0.50 -12.03
C MET A 321 18.82 1.46 -13.23
N GLY A 322 18.83 2.78 -12.97
CA GLY A 322 19.10 3.76 -14.01
C GLY A 322 20.43 3.50 -14.72
N LYS A 323 21.48 3.26 -13.94
CA LYS A 323 22.82 2.92 -14.48
C LYS A 323 22.81 1.56 -15.24
N LYS A 324 22.18 0.52 -14.66
CA LYS A 324 22.13 -0.82 -15.28
C LYS A 324 21.34 -0.85 -16.58
N LEU A 325 20.28 -0.06 -16.66
CA LEU A 325 19.37 -0.03 -17.81
C LEU A 325 19.71 1.09 -18.82
N GLY A 326 20.64 2.00 -18.49
CA GLY A 326 20.93 3.19 -19.31
C GLY A 326 19.72 4.13 -19.39
N MET A 327 18.93 4.23 -18.30
CA MET A 327 17.73 5.06 -18.20
C MET A 327 17.91 6.14 -17.13
N GLU A 328 17.26 7.28 -17.34
CA GLU A 328 17.20 8.30 -16.30
C GLU A 328 16.44 7.76 -15.07
N PRO A 329 17.00 7.87 -13.86
CA PRO A 329 16.29 7.51 -12.65
C PRO A 329 15.04 8.35 -12.45
N THR A 330 13.95 7.72 -12.05
CA THR A 330 12.67 8.37 -11.75
C THR A 330 12.42 8.45 -10.25
N THR A 331 12.25 7.31 -9.60
CA THR A 331 12.01 7.14 -8.17
C THR A 331 12.12 5.67 -7.79
N GLN A 332 12.23 5.37 -6.52
CA GLN A 332 12.24 3.98 -6.04
C GLN A 332 10.85 3.33 -6.04
N GLY A 333 9.78 4.07 -5.85
CA GLY A 333 8.45 3.50 -5.68
C GLY A 333 7.31 4.48 -5.89
N ILE A 334 6.16 4.09 -5.42
CA ILE A 334 4.89 4.80 -5.47
C ILE A 334 4.69 5.50 -4.13
N HIS A 335 4.03 6.65 -4.17
CA HIS A 335 3.67 7.42 -2.98
C HIS A 335 2.16 7.47 -2.78
N HIS A 336 1.45 8.13 -3.71
CA HIS A 336 0.00 8.27 -3.68
C HIS A 336 -0.57 8.18 -5.09
N LEU A 337 -1.25 7.06 -5.36
CA LEU A 337 -1.86 6.83 -6.68
C LEU A 337 -3.21 7.49 -6.77
N VAL A 338 -3.41 8.22 -7.85
CA VAL A 338 -4.70 8.84 -8.18
C VAL A 338 -5.11 8.40 -9.58
N MET A 339 -6.20 7.64 -9.67
CA MET A 339 -6.85 7.33 -10.93
C MET A 339 -7.97 8.34 -11.20
N GLU A 340 -8.04 8.84 -12.43
CA GLU A 340 -9.13 9.69 -12.87
C GLU A 340 -10.46 8.96 -12.74
N GLN A 341 -11.42 9.62 -12.07
CA GLN A 341 -12.74 9.08 -11.86
C GLN A 341 -13.71 9.51 -12.96
N GLY A 342 -14.69 8.65 -13.22
CA GLY A 342 -15.84 9.01 -14.04
C GLY A 342 -16.93 9.74 -13.25
N THR A 343 -18.14 9.72 -13.79
CA THR A 343 -19.31 10.40 -13.19
C THR A 343 -20.35 9.44 -12.62
N MET A 344 -20.30 8.16 -12.98
CA MET A 344 -21.25 7.14 -12.52
C MET A 344 -20.88 6.63 -11.13
N SER A 345 -21.89 6.39 -10.31
CA SER A 345 -21.72 5.67 -9.05
C SER A 345 -21.59 4.15 -9.29
N LYS A 346 -21.09 3.43 -8.27
CA LYS A 346 -21.10 1.96 -8.28
C LYS A 346 -22.51 1.39 -8.43
N GLU A 347 -23.49 1.99 -7.78
CA GLU A 347 -24.91 1.61 -7.86
C GLU A 347 -25.46 1.80 -9.28
N ASP A 348 -25.04 2.85 -9.98
CA ASP A 348 -25.42 3.07 -11.38
C ASP A 348 -24.76 2.03 -12.29
N ALA A 349 -23.50 1.69 -12.06
CA ALA A 349 -22.79 0.64 -12.80
C ALA A 349 -23.46 -0.74 -12.63
N ILE A 350 -23.93 -1.05 -11.42
CA ILE A 350 -24.71 -2.26 -11.14
C ILE A 350 -26.03 -2.24 -11.91
N ARG A 351 -26.79 -1.14 -11.80
CA ARG A 351 -28.10 -0.97 -12.44
C ARG A 351 -28.04 -1.06 -13.96
N ASP A 352 -26.97 -0.55 -14.55
CA ASP A 352 -26.73 -0.56 -16.00
C ASP A 352 -26.25 -1.92 -16.54
N SER A 353 -26.06 -2.91 -15.67
CA SER A 353 -25.52 -4.22 -16.05
C SER A 353 -26.62 -5.25 -16.27
N SER A 354 -26.73 -5.78 -17.50
CA SER A 354 -27.66 -6.87 -17.79
C SER A 354 -27.21 -8.20 -17.18
N ARG A 355 -25.88 -8.47 -17.21
CA ARG A 355 -25.26 -9.65 -16.60
C ARG A 355 -23.82 -9.34 -16.20
N ALA A 356 -23.55 -9.32 -14.89
CA ALA A 356 -22.24 -8.99 -14.35
C ALA A 356 -21.94 -9.79 -13.09
N ILE A 357 -20.66 -9.77 -12.68
CA ILE A 357 -20.25 -10.18 -11.33
C ILE A 357 -19.57 -8.97 -10.68
N LEU A 358 -20.14 -8.52 -9.56
CA LEU A 358 -19.50 -7.59 -8.65
C LEU A 358 -18.50 -8.36 -7.80
N VAL A 359 -17.21 -8.11 -8.01
CA VAL A 359 -16.11 -8.68 -7.22
C VAL A 359 -15.83 -7.76 -6.04
N THR A 360 -15.97 -8.29 -4.83
CA THR A 360 -15.78 -7.55 -3.58
C THR A 360 -14.55 -7.99 -2.80
N ASP A 361 -13.95 -9.13 -3.17
CA ASP A 361 -12.72 -9.63 -2.55
C ASP A 361 -11.98 -10.62 -3.46
N PHE A 362 -10.66 -10.73 -3.24
CA PHE A 362 -9.82 -11.76 -3.82
C PHE A 362 -9.35 -12.72 -2.72
N ASN A 363 -9.67 -14.01 -2.85
CA ASN A 363 -9.34 -15.03 -1.85
C ASN A 363 -8.16 -15.92 -2.26
N GLY A 364 -7.20 -15.37 -3.01
CA GLY A 364 -5.96 -16.01 -3.41
C GLY A 364 -5.73 -16.00 -4.92
N GLY A 365 -4.63 -16.57 -5.34
CA GLY A 365 -4.21 -16.61 -6.73
C GLY A 365 -2.88 -15.90 -6.98
N ASN A 366 -2.49 -15.81 -8.23
CA ASN A 366 -1.24 -15.19 -8.65
C ASN A 366 -1.33 -14.58 -10.06
N CYS A 367 -0.34 -13.76 -10.37
CA CYS A 367 -0.06 -13.26 -11.72
C CYS A 367 1.39 -13.57 -12.07
N ASP A 368 1.60 -14.17 -13.23
CA ASP A 368 2.94 -14.42 -13.76
C ASP A 368 3.58 -13.09 -14.19
N PRO A 369 4.69 -12.68 -13.58
CA PRO A 369 5.28 -11.37 -13.83
C PRO A 369 5.90 -11.23 -15.23
N VAL A 370 6.21 -12.35 -15.90
CA VAL A 370 6.81 -12.34 -17.25
C VAL A 370 5.76 -12.18 -18.32
N THR A 371 4.64 -12.88 -18.18
CA THR A 371 3.59 -12.94 -19.20
C THR A 371 2.39 -12.06 -18.91
N GLY A 372 2.13 -11.75 -17.63
CA GLY A 372 0.91 -11.10 -17.17
C GLY A 372 -0.30 -12.03 -17.10
N ASN A 373 -0.13 -13.35 -17.27
CA ASN A 373 -1.21 -14.30 -17.09
C ASN A 373 -1.55 -14.45 -15.61
N PHE A 374 -2.85 -14.43 -15.29
CA PHE A 374 -3.28 -14.49 -13.90
C PHE A 374 -4.44 -15.48 -13.69
N SER A 375 -4.56 -15.91 -12.45
CA SER A 375 -5.73 -16.62 -11.92
C SER A 375 -5.95 -16.18 -10.48
N TYR A 376 -7.12 -15.60 -10.20
CA TYR A 376 -7.49 -15.13 -8.86
C TYR A 376 -8.82 -15.74 -8.45
N GLY A 377 -8.86 -16.33 -7.25
CA GLY A 377 -10.11 -16.68 -6.59
C GLY A 377 -10.86 -15.41 -6.19
N ILE A 378 -12.19 -15.43 -6.32
CA ILE A 378 -13.02 -14.26 -6.03
C ILE A 378 -14.19 -14.58 -5.11
N GLU A 379 -14.60 -13.55 -4.38
CA GLU A 379 -15.91 -13.45 -3.76
C GLU A 379 -16.65 -12.22 -4.27
N GLY A 380 -17.98 -12.28 -4.26
CA GLY A 380 -18.77 -11.16 -4.73
C GLY A 380 -20.23 -11.51 -4.97
N PHE A 381 -20.84 -10.90 -5.98
CA PHE A 381 -22.26 -11.00 -6.22
C PHE A 381 -22.57 -11.11 -7.72
N LEU A 382 -23.48 -12.03 -8.09
CA LEU A 382 -24.05 -12.10 -9.43
C LEU A 382 -25.07 -10.98 -9.59
N ILE A 383 -25.00 -10.28 -10.71
CA ILE A 383 -25.93 -9.24 -11.11
C ILE A 383 -26.65 -9.73 -12.37
N GLU A 384 -28.00 -9.67 -12.35
CA GLU A 384 -28.85 -9.95 -13.48
C GLU A 384 -29.91 -8.84 -13.62
N ASN A 385 -29.97 -8.24 -14.81
CA ASN A 385 -30.89 -7.13 -15.11
C ASN A 385 -30.79 -5.96 -14.12
N GLY A 386 -29.56 -5.59 -13.72
CA GLY A 386 -29.30 -4.48 -12.79
C GLY A 386 -29.57 -4.77 -11.32
N ILE A 387 -29.84 -6.03 -10.96
CA ILE A 387 -30.16 -6.45 -9.59
C ILE A 387 -29.16 -7.50 -9.12
N ILE A 388 -28.69 -7.35 -7.89
CA ILE A 388 -27.90 -8.40 -7.22
C ILE A 388 -28.82 -9.56 -6.89
N THR A 389 -28.53 -10.76 -7.44
CA THR A 389 -29.40 -11.93 -7.33
C THR A 389 -28.81 -13.04 -6.47
N GLN A 390 -27.49 -13.13 -6.36
CA GLN A 390 -26.84 -14.23 -5.65
C GLN A 390 -25.47 -13.81 -5.13
N PRO A 391 -25.12 -14.12 -3.87
CA PRO A 391 -23.74 -14.07 -3.43
C PRO A 391 -22.92 -15.19 -4.07
N VAL A 392 -21.69 -14.87 -4.48
CA VAL A 392 -20.82 -15.75 -5.28
C VAL A 392 -19.52 -16.01 -4.54
N SER A 393 -19.14 -17.29 -4.48
CA SER A 393 -17.80 -17.73 -4.05
C SER A 393 -17.42 -19.02 -4.80
N GLY A 394 -16.18 -19.53 -4.60
CA GLY A 394 -15.71 -20.73 -5.29
C GLY A 394 -15.59 -20.54 -6.80
N MET A 395 -15.24 -19.35 -7.24
CA MET A 395 -14.95 -19.02 -8.63
C MET A 395 -13.59 -18.37 -8.78
N ASN A 396 -13.01 -18.52 -9.96
CA ASN A 396 -11.80 -17.82 -10.33
C ASN A 396 -12.05 -16.93 -11.54
N ILE A 397 -11.37 -15.77 -11.57
CA ILE A 397 -11.14 -15.02 -12.80
C ILE A 397 -9.78 -15.41 -13.37
N THR A 398 -9.72 -15.57 -14.70
CA THR A 398 -8.49 -15.95 -15.40
C THR A 398 -8.31 -15.13 -16.66
N GLY A 399 -7.07 -14.90 -17.05
CA GLY A 399 -6.77 -14.16 -18.27
C GLY A 399 -5.35 -13.64 -18.34
N ASN A 400 -5.12 -12.74 -19.27
CA ASN A 400 -3.93 -11.90 -19.31
C ASN A 400 -4.28 -10.49 -18.77
N LEU A 401 -3.45 -9.96 -17.90
CA LEU A 401 -3.74 -8.72 -17.21
C LEU A 401 -3.90 -7.53 -18.17
N LEU A 402 -3.02 -7.41 -19.16
CA LEU A 402 -3.11 -6.34 -20.15
C LEU A 402 -4.38 -6.45 -21.00
N ASP A 403 -4.77 -7.66 -21.39
CA ASP A 403 -6.00 -7.88 -22.17
C ASP A 403 -7.25 -7.49 -21.37
N VAL A 404 -7.28 -7.78 -20.07
CA VAL A 404 -8.40 -7.39 -19.20
C VAL A 404 -8.42 -5.87 -19.02
N TRP A 405 -7.26 -5.24 -18.73
CA TRP A 405 -7.19 -3.79 -18.58
C TRP A 405 -7.49 -3.02 -19.88
N GLN A 406 -7.29 -3.61 -21.06
CA GLN A 406 -7.76 -3.04 -22.32
C GLN A 406 -9.29 -3.00 -22.44
N ARG A 407 -9.99 -3.86 -21.69
CA ARG A 407 -11.47 -3.95 -21.67
C ARG A 407 -12.10 -3.14 -20.55
N LEU A 408 -11.34 -2.29 -19.84
CA LEU A 408 -11.91 -1.33 -18.92
C LEU A 408 -12.89 -0.44 -19.69
N SER A 409 -14.17 -0.46 -19.29
CA SER A 409 -15.26 0.28 -19.91
C SER A 409 -15.80 1.41 -19.05
N LEU A 410 -15.51 1.39 -17.75
CA LEU A 410 -16.01 2.37 -16.80
C LEU A 410 -15.06 2.50 -15.60
N ALA A 411 -14.78 3.72 -15.17
CA ALA A 411 -14.33 4.08 -13.84
C ALA A 411 -15.47 4.82 -13.13
N CYS A 412 -15.81 4.42 -11.92
CA CYS A 412 -16.85 5.08 -11.12
C CYS A 412 -16.31 6.34 -10.41
N ASN A 413 -17.07 6.89 -9.47
CA ASN A 413 -16.74 8.13 -8.73
C ASN A 413 -16.61 7.93 -7.21
N ASP A 414 -16.30 6.71 -6.79
CA ASP A 414 -16.37 6.25 -5.39
C ASP A 414 -14.99 5.86 -4.80
N ALA A 415 -13.90 6.44 -5.32
CA ALA A 415 -12.58 6.21 -4.75
C ALA A 415 -12.50 6.75 -3.31
N ASP A 416 -11.89 5.97 -2.40
CA ASP A 416 -11.71 6.39 -1.01
C ASP A 416 -10.53 7.35 -0.88
N PRO A 417 -10.74 8.61 -0.45
CA PRO A 417 -9.68 9.61 -0.35
C PRO A 417 -8.65 9.33 0.76
N TRP A 418 -8.92 8.38 1.64
CA TRP A 418 -8.05 8.04 2.77
C TRP A 418 -7.09 6.89 2.48
N GLU A 419 -7.25 6.24 1.33
CA GLU A 419 -6.34 5.20 0.88
C GLU A 419 -5.13 5.79 0.11
N THR A 420 -4.00 5.08 0.13
CA THR A 420 -2.81 5.44 -0.67
C THR A 420 -3.05 5.25 -2.16
N GLU A 421 -4.01 4.41 -2.50
CA GLU A 421 -4.43 4.08 -3.85
C GLU A 421 -5.86 4.61 -4.06
N PHE A 422 -5.96 5.86 -4.50
CA PHE A 422 -7.23 6.51 -4.81
C PHE A 422 -7.75 5.99 -6.15
N ILE A 423 -8.34 4.78 -6.11
CA ILE A 423 -8.84 4.05 -7.27
C ILE A 423 -10.32 3.75 -7.08
N PRO A 424 -11.20 4.18 -8.01
CA PRO A 424 -12.63 3.95 -7.89
C PRO A 424 -13.01 2.50 -8.23
N THR A 425 -14.27 2.16 -8.04
CA THR A 425 -14.88 0.97 -8.63
C THR A 425 -14.71 0.98 -10.15
N LEU A 426 -14.28 -0.15 -10.72
CA LEU A 426 -13.96 -0.31 -12.14
C LEU A 426 -14.85 -1.35 -12.79
N ALA A 427 -15.26 -1.14 -14.04
CA ALA A 427 -15.95 -2.17 -14.81
C ALA A 427 -15.14 -2.60 -16.03
N PHE A 428 -15.00 -3.91 -16.19
CA PHE A 428 -14.29 -4.55 -17.29
C PHE A 428 -15.26 -5.45 -18.06
N GLU A 429 -15.22 -5.37 -19.38
CA GLU A 429 -16.09 -6.19 -20.22
C GLU A 429 -15.46 -7.56 -20.50
N ASP A 430 -16.31 -8.57 -20.65
CA ASP A 430 -15.96 -9.87 -21.22
C ASP A 430 -14.80 -10.57 -20.46
N VAL A 431 -14.88 -10.61 -19.12
CA VAL A 431 -13.91 -11.31 -18.25
C VAL A 431 -14.33 -12.77 -18.07
N ALA A 432 -13.38 -13.68 -18.14
CA ALA A 432 -13.64 -15.11 -17.96
C ALA A 432 -13.73 -15.47 -16.48
N PHE A 433 -14.85 -16.07 -16.09
CA PHE A 433 -15.11 -16.62 -14.76
C PHE A 433 -15.31 -18.13 -14.87
N GLY A 434 -14.52 -18.88 -14.07
CA GLY A 434 -14.65 -20.33 -13.95
C GLY A 434 -15.10 -20.72 -12.55
N GLY A 435 -16.16 -21.56 -12.43
CA GLY A 435 -16.51 -22.21 -11.17
C GLY A 435 -15.53 -23.35 -10.87
N CYS A 436 -15.19 -23.54 -9.59
CA CYS A 436 -14.40 -24.66 -9.10
C CYS A 436 -15.29 -25.87 -8.79
#